data_968cb1779031ea9f48eb20abb21bc641
#
_entry.id   968cb1779031ea9f48eb20abb21bc641
#
_cell.length_a   1.000
_cell.length_b   1.000
_cell.length_c   1.000
_cell.angle_alpha   90.00
_cell.angle_beta   90.00
_cell.angle_gamma   90.00
#
_symmetry.space_group_name_H-M   'P 1'
#
loop_
_entity.id
_entity.type
_entity.pdbx_description
1 polymer ?
#
loop_
_entity_poly.entity_id
_entity_poly.type
_entity_poly.pdbx_seq_one_letter_code
_entity_poly.pdbx_strand_id
1 'polypeptide(L)'
;PANEIKKLFNSDNKVTLFQSAIGPQKKNVEMHVSKRKDSSSILPIGNRQASIFPGTEESHKEKIKIGPLNQFLSKKDFKKQVFVKIDVQGYELDVLKGCEDLIHLFDFIYVECSFIELYEGQVLAHEIIEYLNIRSFILDGIYNTYHDKSGIAVQSDFLFKKI
;
A
#
# COMPACT_ATOMS: atom_id res chain seq x y z
N PRO A 1 2.53 -1.23 -16.22
CA PRO A 1 2.20 -0.09 -15.36
C PRO A 1 3.30 1.00 -15.36
N ALA A 2 4.56 0.70 -14.99
CA ALA A 2 5.61 1.73 -14.91
C ALA A 2 5.84 2.51 -16.22
N ASN A 3 5.81 1.83 -17.38
CA ASN A 3 5.94 2.48 -18.67
C ASN A 3 4.73 3.34 -19.03
N GLU A 4 3.54 3.00 -18.57
CA GLU A 4 2.31 3.79 -18.75
C GLU A 4 2.39 5.07 -17.90
N ILE A 5 2.79 4.96 -16.63
CA ILE A 5 3.03 6.10 -15.75
C ILE A 5 4.11 7.03 -16.32
N LYS A 6 5.23 6.46 -16.79
CA LYS A 6 6.26 7.25 -17.48
C LYS A 6 5.73 8.03 -18.68
N LYS A 7 4.86 7.42 -19.49
CA LYS A 7 4.25 8.10 -20.65
C LYS A 7 3.32 9.24 -20.23
N LEU A 8 2.50 9.02 -19.17
CA LEU A 8 1.55 10.02 -18.69
C LEU A 8 2.24 11.25 -18.10
N PHE A 9 3.37 11.07 -17.40
CA PHE A 9 4.07 12.14 -16.67
C PHE A 9 5.44 12.50 -17.24
N ASN A 10 5.73 12.09 -18.49
CA ASN A 10 7.07 12.26 -19.10
C ASN A 10 7.54 13.72 -19.20
N SER A 11 6.61 14.67 -19.25
CA SER A 11 6.89 16.11 -19.31
C SER A 11 6.64 16.85 -18.00
N ASP A 12 6.19 16.17 -16.93
CA ASP A 12 5.93 16.79 -15.65
C ASP A 12 7.15 16.68 -14.73
N ASN A 13 7.89 17.77 -14.59
CA ASN A 13 9.08 17.87 -13.73
C ASN A 13 8.77 17.78 -12.22
N LYS A 14 7.49 17.77 -11.83
CA LYS A 14 7.03 17.60 -10.45
C LYS A 14 6.84 16.13 -10.06
N VAL A 15 6.89 15.21 -11.04
CA VAL A 15 6.71 13.78 -10.82
C VAL A 15 8.04 13.06 -10.90
N THR A 16 8.38 12.32 -9.84
CA THR A 16 9.54 11.41 -9.82
C THR A 16 9.03 9.99 -9.65
N LEU A 17 9.38 9.10 -10.58
CA LEU A 17 9.01 7.69 -10.53
C LEU A 17 10.20 6.84 -10.08
N PHE A 18 10.05 6.16 -8.95
CA PHE A 18 10.95 5.10 -8.50
C PHE A 18 10.34 3.74 -8.85
N GLN A 19 11.01 2.98 -9.72
CA GLN A 19 10.54 1.65 -10.11
C GLN A 19 11.03 0.60 -9.10
N SER A 20 10.49 0.64 -7.89
CA SER A 20 10.80 -0.26 -6.79
C SER A 20 9.60 -0.35 -5.85
N ALA A 21 9.52 -1.41 -5.06
CA ALA A 21 8.56 -1.52 -3.99
C ALA A 21 9.19 -1.11 -2.64
N ILE A 22 8.36 -0.63 -1.73
CA ILE A 22 8.77 -0.29 -0.37
C ILE A 22 8.53 -1.48 0.56
N GLY A 23 9.48 -1.72 1.46
CA GLY A 23 9.39 -2.72 2.51
C GLY A 23 10.52 -2.54 3.53
N PRO A 24 10.47 -3.26 4.67
CA PRO A 24 11.35 -2.97 5.81
C PRO A 24 12.83 -3.30 5.55
N GLN A 25 13.12 -4.15 4.57
CA GLN A 25 14.48 -4.62 4.29
C GLN A 25 14.73 -4.67 2.78
N LYS A 26 15.99 -4.40 2.39
CA LYS A 26 16.43 -4.54 1.00
C LYS A 26 16.57 -6.02 0.65
N LYS A 27 15.70 -6.50 -0.24
CA LYS A 27 15.72 -7.89 -0.74
C LYS A 27 15.02 -8.03 -2.09
N ASN A 28 15.21 -9.16 -2.74
CA ASN A 28 14.36 -9.58 -3.86
C ASN A 28 13.21 -10.41 -3.30
N VAL A 29 12.01 -10.16 -3.80
CA VAL A 29 10.80 -10.91 -3.46
C VAL A 29 10.07 -11.32 -4.72
N GLU A 30 9.19 -12.30 -4.62
CA GLU A 30 8.24 -12.62 -5.66
C GLU A 30 7.00 -11.74 -5.48
N MET A 31 6.52 -11.15 -6.57
CA MET A 31 5.24 -10.48 -6.66
C MET A 31 4.26 -11.39 -7.40
N HIS A 32 3.12 -11.63 -6.81
CA HIS A 32 2.00 -12.37 -7.39
C HIS A 32 1.22 -11.43 -8.31
N VAL A 33 1.42 -11.58 -9.61
CA VAL A 33 0.79 -10.73 -10.62
C VAL A 33 -0.61 -11.24 -10.88
N SER A 34 -1.60 -10.42 -10.57
CA SER A 34 -3.02 -10.69 -10.85
C SER A 34 -3.33 -10.50 -12.34
N LYS A 35 -4.36 -11.19 -12.84
CA LYS A 35 -4.94 -10.93 -14.16
C LYS A 35 -5.44 -9.48 -14.27
N ARG A 36 -5.96 -8.91 -13.19
CA ARG A 36 -6.18 -7.47 -13.02
C ARG A 36 -4.95 -6.82 -12.44
N LYS A 37 -4.32 -5.93 -13.20
CA LYS A 37 -3.02 -5.31 -12.85
C LYS A 37 -3.05 -4.51 -11.54
N ASP A 38 -4.20 -4.00 -11.14
CA ASP A 38 -4.45 -3.22 -9.93
C ASP A 38 -4.54 -4.07 -8.64
N SER A 39 -4.59 -5.39 -8.79
CA SER A 39 -4.75 -6.33 -7.66
C SER A 39 -3.53 -7.25 -7.46
N SER A 40 -2.37 -6.85 -7.98
CA SER A 40 -1.11 -7.59 -7.80
C SER A 40 -0.52 -7.29 -6.42
N SER A 41 0.10 -8.30 -5.77
CA SER A 41 0.61 -8.19 -4.41
C SER A 41 1.95 -8.92 -4.22
N ILE A 42 2.69 -8.55 -3.18
CA ILE A 42 3.83 -9.33 -2.65
C ILE A 42 3.32 -10.55 -1.86
N LEU A 43 2.12 -10.47 -1.33
CA LEU A 43 1.48 -11.61 -0.66
C LEU A 43 0.75 -12.49 -1.69
N PRO A 44 0.64 -13.81 -1.44
CA PRO A 44 -0.18 -14.68 -2.28
C PRO A 44 -1.64 -14.24 -2.31
N ILE A 45 -2.25 -14.29 -3.48
CA ILE A 45 -3.66 -13.91 -3.65
C ILE A 45 -4.54 -15.00 -3.05
N GLY A 46 -5.31 -14.66 -2.01
CA GLY A 46 -6.19 -15.60 -1.32
C GLY A 46 -7.43 -15.95 -2.15
N ASN A 47 -8.00 -17.13 -1.88
CA ASN A 47 -9.22 -17.59 -2.55
C ASN A 47 -10.41 -16.63 -2.33
N ARG A 48 -10.45 -15.97 -1.17
CA ARG A 48 -11.50 -15.00 -0.84
C ARG A 48 -11.42 -13.77 -1.73
N GLN A 49 -10.20 -13.29 -2.05
CA GLN A 49 -9.97 -12.19 -2.99
C GLN A 49 -10.60 -12.51 -4.36
N ALA A 50 -10.27 -13.66 -4.93
CA ALA A 50 -10.81 -14.06 -6.23
C ALA A 50 -12.34 -14.28 -6.22
N SER A 51 -12.89 -14.75 -5.09
CA SER A 51 -14.34 -14.97 -4.93
C SER A 51 -15.12 -13.66 -4.85
N ILE A 52 -14.61 -12.66 -4.10
CA ILE A 52 -15.27 -11.36 -3.91
C ILE A 52 -15.04 -10.45 -5.12
N PHE A 53 -13.83 -10.49 -5.70
CA PHE A 53 -13.40 -9.68 -6.84
C PHE A 53 -13.00 -10.58 -8.02
N PRO A 54 -13.95 -11.10 -8.80
CA PRO A 54 -13.66 -11.98 -9.94
C PRO A 54 -12.69 -11.34 -10.94
N GLY A 55 -11.76 -12.13 -11.44
CA GLY A 55 -10.72 -11.69 -12.37
C GLY A 55 -9.44 -11.22 -11.68
N THR A 56 -9.33 -11.34 -10.35
CA THR A 56 -8.12 -11.01 -9.58
C THR A 56 -7.25 -12.22 -9.26
N GLU A 57 -7.50 -13.39 -9.90
CA GLU A 57 -6.69 -14.59 -9.72
C GLU A 57 -5.24 -14.35 -10.19
N GLU A 58 -4.30 -15.07 -9.57
CA GLU A 58 -2.91 -15.04 -9.99
C GLU A 58 -2.74 -15.43 -11.45
N SER A 59 -2.00 -14.66 -12.20
CA SER A 59 -1.60 -14.92 -13.57
C SER A 59 -0.22 -15.57 -13.64
N HIS A 60 0.75 -14.94 -12.97
CA HIS A 60 2.13 -15.39 -12.91
C HIS A 60 2.86 -14.70 -11.75
N LYS A 61 4.12 -15.05 -11.54
CA LYS A 61 4.98 -14.40 -10.56
C LYS A 61 6.12 -13.65 -11.23
N GLU A 62 6.48 -12.50 -10.65
CA GLU A 62 7.62 -11.69 -11.07
C GLU A 62 8.56 -11.43 -9.90
N LYS A 63 9.88 -11.48 -10.15
CA LYS A 63 10.86 -11.06 -9.15
C LYS A 63 11.00 -9.55 -9.16
N ILE A 64 10.81 -8.93 -8.01
CA ILE A 64 10.95 -7.48 -7.82
C ILE A 64 11.93 -7.18 -6.68
N LYS A 65 12.47 -5.96 -6.70
CA LYS A 65 13.30 -5.44 -5.61
C LYS A 65 12.44 -4.62 -4.67
N ILE A 66 12.62 -4.84 -3.37
CA ILE A 66 12.02 -4.01 -2.32
C ILE A 66 13.12 -3.44 -1.43
N GLY A 67 12.81 -2.35 -0.74
CA GLY A 67 13.70 -1.75 0.25
C GLY A 67 13.02 -0.61 0.99
N PRO A 68 13.64 -0.13 2.09
CA PRO A 68 13.09 0.98 2.86
C PRO A 68 13.10 2.30 2.07
N LEU A 69 12.16 3.19 2.41
CA LEU A 69 11.94 4.46 1.71
C LEU A 69 13.16 5.37 1.72
N ASN A 70 13.97 5.31 2.79
CA ASN A 70 15.20 6.10 2.93
C ASN A 70 16.30 5.77 1.90
N GLN A 71 16.14 4.70 1.11
CA GLN A 71 17.04 4.43 -0.03
C GLN A 71 16.71 5.31 -1.25
N PHE A 72 15.52 5.87 -1.31
CA PHE A 72 15.02 6.65 -2.45
C PHE A 72 14.85 8.11 -2.10
N LEU A 73 14.46 8.41 -0.86
CA LEU A 73 14.17 9.75 -0.36
C LEU A 73 14.95 10.02 0.93
N SER A 74 15.32 11.27 1.12
CA SER A 74 15.94 11.81 2.33
C SER A 74 15.05 12.88 2.95
N LYS A 75 15.32 13.29 4.19
CA LYS A 75 14.56 14.38 4.85
C LYS A 75 14.46 15.66 4.03
N LYS A 76 15.44 15.94 3.16
CA LYS A 76 15.50 17.14 2.32
C LYS A 76 14.45 17.13 1.21
N ASP A 77 13.95 15.96 0.83
CA ASP A 77 12.98 15.80 -0.25
C ASP A 77 11.56 16.11 0.24
N PHE A 78 11.35 16.13 1.56
CA PHE A 78 10.03 16.41 2.16
C PHE A 78 9.88 17.91 2.44
N LYS A 79 8.76 18.47 1.95
CA LYS A 79 8.31 19.83 2.25
C LYS A 79 7.06 19.75 3.13
N LYS A 80 6.60 20.88 3.68
CA LYS A 80 5.37 20.92 4.48
C LYS A 80 4.16 20.35 3.73
N GLN A 81 3.27 19.72 4.47
CA GLN A 81 2.07 19.00 4.00
C GLN A 81 2.41 17.78 3.15
N VAL A 82 3.00 16.80 3.83
CA VAL A 82 3.30 15.49 3.25
C VAL A 82 2.07 14.60 3.35
N PHE A 83 1.51 14.23 2.21
CA PHE A 83 0.44 13.25 2.08
C PHE A 83 0.98 11.98 1.44
N VAL A 84 0.74 10.83 2.09
CA VAL A 84 1.20 9.53 1.60
C VAL A 84 -0.01 8.65 1.30
N LYS A 85 -0.15 8.16 0.07
CA LYS A 85 -1.12 7.13 -0.28
C LYS A 85 -0.43 5.76 -0.34
N ILE A 86 -1.02 4.76 0.33
CA ILE A 86 -0.58 3.37 0.33
C ILE A 86 -1.75 2.50 -0.13
N ASP A 87 -1.53 1.74 -1.21
CA ASP A 87 -2.49 0.84 -1.84
C ASP A 87 -1.66 -0.25 -2.52
N VAL A 88 -1.34 -1.27 -1.76
CA VAL A 88 -0.35 -2.31 -2.13
C VAL A 88 -0.88 -3.72 -1.91
N GLN A 89 -2.20 -3.80 -1.81
CA GLN A 89 -2.95 -5.05 -1.86
C GLN A 89 -2.48 -6.08 -0.82
N GLY A 90 -2.59 -5.69 0.45
CA GLY A 90 -2.31 -6.55 1.61
C GLY A 90 -0.92 -6.37 2.24
N TYR A 91 -0.01 -5.63 1.60
CA TYR A 91 1.36 -5.41 2.09
C TYR A 91 1.55 -4.06 2.80
N GLU A 92 0.47 -3.41 3.24
CA GLU A 92 0.43 -2.04 3.76
C GLU A 92 1.29 -1.87 5.01
N LEU A 93 1.23 -2.81 5.97
CA LEU A 93 2.01 -2.73 7.20
C LEU A 93 3.52 -2.81 6.92
N ASP A 94 3.94 -3.67 5.99
CA ASP A 94 5.34 -3.78 5.61
C ASP A 94 5.84 -2.53 4.88
N VAL A 95 4.98 -1.89 4.07
CA VAL A 95 5.29 -0.56 3.51
C VAL A 95 5.47 0.48 4.62
N LEU A 96 4.56 0.53 5.59
CA LEU A 96 4.66 1.44 6.73
C LEU A 96 5.94 1.20 7.54
N LYS A 97 6.30 -0.06 7.81
CA LYS A 97 7.59 -0.43 8.44
C LYS A 97 8.78 -0.02 7.56
N GLY A 98 8.65 -0.09 6.25
CA GLY A 98 9.66 0.39 5.30
C GLY A 98 9.82 1.91 5.29
N CYS A 99 8.83 2.64 5.82
CA CYS A 99 8.86 4.10 5.98
C CYS A 99 9.36 4.55 7.37
N GLU A 100 9.68 3.65 8.30
CA GLU A 100 9.93 3.93 9.73
C GLU A 100 10.86 5.13 9.97
N ASP A 101 11.96 5.23 9.24
CA ASP A 101 12.94 6.32 9.41
C ASP A 101 12.40 7.70 8.98
N LEU A 102 11.35 7.74 8.15
CA LEU A 102 10.80 8.96 7.55
C LEU A 102 9.34 9.20 7.90
N ILE A 103 8.66 8.23 8.52
CA ILE A 103 7.22 8.30 8.84
C ILE A 103 6.89 9.51 9.73
N HIS A 104 7.83 9.95 10.57
CA HIS A 104 7.69 11.12 11.41
C HIS A 104 7.58 12.45 10.63
N LEU A 105 7.86 12.44 9.31
CA LEU A 105 7.75 13.59 8.41
C LEU A 105 6.39 13.64 7.69
N PHE A 106 5.56 12.60 7.81
CA PHE A 106 4.26 12.54 7.18
C PHE A 106 3.23 13.30 8.00
N ASP A 107 2.39 14.09 7.35
CA ASP A 107 1.26 14.79 7.98
C ASP A 107 -0.02 13.97 7.85
N PHE A 108 -0.21 13.30 6.70
CA PHE A 108 -1.37 12.45 6.42
C PHE A 108 -0.93 11.14 5.77
N ILE A 109 -1.59 10.06 6.15
CA ILE A 109 -1.46 8.74 5.53
C ILE A 109 -2.85 8.28 5.10
N TYR A 110 -3.01 8.00 3.81
CA TYR A 110 -4.22 7.43 3.23
C TYR A 110 -3.91 6.01 2.79
N VAL A 111 -4.50 5.03 3.46
CA VAL A 111 -4.14 3.62 3.29
C VAL A 111 -5.37 2.75 3.13
N GLU A 112 -5.35 1.83 2.14
CA GLU A 112 -6.38 0.80 2.01
C GLU A 112 -6.21 -0.22 3.13
N CYS A 113 -7.27 -0.47 3.89
CA CYS A 113 -7.27 -1.40 5.02
C CYS A 113 -8.37 -2.45 4.83
N SER A 114 -8.02 -3.72 5.00
CA SER A 114 -8.97 -4.82 4.91
C SER A 114 -9.50 -5.21 6.29
N PHE A 115 -10.80 -5.52 6.36
CA PHE A 115 -11.45 -6.05 7.57
C PHE A 115 -11.40 -7.58 7.61
N ILE A 116 -11.19 -8.20 6.48
CA ILE A 116 -11.06 -9.65 6.31
C ILE A 116 -9.80 -9.94 5.49
N GLU A 117 -9.23 -11.12 5.66
CA GLU A 117 -8.06 -11.56 4.90
C GLU A 117 -8.43 -11.81 3.43
N LEU A 118 -7.80 -11.08 2.53
CA LEU A 118 -7.93 -11.19 1.07
C LEU A 118 -6.66 -11.77 0.44
N TYR A 119 -5.50 -11.46 1.01
CA TYR A 119 -4.19 -11.97 0.64
C TYR A 119 -3.62 -12.77 1.81
N GLU A 120 -2.96 -13.88 1.54
CA GLU A 120 -2.47 -14.80 2.59
C GLU A 120 -1.45 -14.13 3.52
N GLY A 121 -1.75 -14.10 4.80
CA GLY A 121 -0.91 -13.44 5.80
C GLY A 121 -1.07 -11.91 5.86
N GLN A 122 -2.08 -11.35 5.18
CA GLN A 122 -2.40 -9.94 5.23
C GLN A 122 -2.77 -9.51 6.66
N VAL A 123 -2.23 -8.35 7.07
CA VAL A 123 -2.67 -7.70 8.30
C VAL A 123 -4.02 -7.01 8.10
N LEU A 124 -4.80 -6.92 9.16
CA LEU A 124 -6.14 -6.34 9.12
C LEU A 124 -6.15 -4.89 9.63
N ALA A 125 -7.25 -4.20 9.38
CA ALA A 125 -7.43 -2.79 9.71
C ALA A 125 -7.04 -2.41 11.15
N HIS A 126 -7.37 -3.25 12.14
CA HIS A 126 -7.06 -2.95 13.54
C HIS A 126 -5.56 -2.91 13.82
N GLU A 127 -4.76 -3.75 13.14
CA GLU A 127 -3.29 -3.79 13.28
C GLU A 127 -2.65 -2.54 12.68
N ILE A 128 -3.17 -2.05 11.55
CA ILE A 128 -2.75 -0.78 10.91
C ILE A 128 -3.06 0.39 11.84
N ILE A 129 -4.27 0.42 12.42
CA ILE A 129 -4.69 1.46 13.38
C ILE A 129 -3.73 1.47 14.58
N GLU A 130 -3.48 0.31 15.19
CA GLU A 130 -2.58 0.21 16.35
C GLU A 130 -1.16 0.67 16.00
N TYR A 131 -0.62 0.21 14.88
CA TYR A 131 0.71 0.58 14.40
C TYR A 131 0.87 2.09 14.24
N LEU A 132 -0.13 2.76 13.65
CA LEU A 132 -0.11 4.20 13.40
C LEU A 132 -0.40 5.02 14.66
N ASN A 133 -1.28 4.55 15.55
CA ASN A 133 -1.55 5.21 16.83
C ASN A 133 -0.30 5.35 17.71
N ILE A 134 0.52 4.29 17.80
CA ILE A 134 1.79 4.32 18.53
C ILE A 134 2.76 5.37 17.97
N ARG A 135 2.58 5.77 16.69
CA ARG A 135 3.42 6.76 15.98
C ARG A 135 2.79 8.15 15.90
N SER A 136 1.83 8.42 16.79
CA SER A 136 1.14 9.72 16.88
C SER A 136 0.31 10.06 15.64
N PHE A 137 -0.28 9.05 15.01
CA PHE A 137 -1.33 9.25 14.00
C PHE A 137 -2.67 8.81 14.56
N ILE A 138 -3.71 9.61 14.33
CA ILE A 138 -5.09 9.27 14.67
C ILE A 138 -5.88 8.98 13.40
N LEU A 139 -6.84 8.07 13.47
CA LEU A 139 -7.79 7.84 12.39
C LEU A 139 -8.72 9.06 12.28
N ASP A 140 -8.64 9.77 11.15
CA ASP A 140 -9.36 11.03 10.87
C ASP A 140 -10.59 10.79 9.99
N GLY A 141 -10.59 9.71 9.18
CA GLY A 141 -11.74 9.37 8.34
C GLY A 141 -11.64 7.98 7.72
N ILE A 142 -12.81 7.46 7.31
CA ILE A 142 -12.96 6.19 6.59
C ILE A 142 -13.77 6.48 5.33
N TYR A 143 -13.28 6.00 4.18
CA TYR A 143 -13.84 6.29 2.86
C TYR A 143 -13.94 5.01 2.03
N ASN A 144 -14.76 5.04 0.97
CA ASN A 144 -14.82 4.01 -0.07
C ASN A 144 -15.00 2.58 0.48
N THR A 145 -15.81 2.42 1.53
CA THR A 145 -16.05 1.10 2.10
C THR A 145 -16.74 0.18 1.08
N TYR A 146 -16.08 -0.92 0.77
CA TYR A 146 -16.65 -1.99 -0.04
C TYR A 146 -17.29 -3.03 0.88
N HIS A 147 -18.52 -3.44 0.54
CA HIS A 147 -19.25 -4.50 1.21
C HIS A 147 -19.45 -5.68 0.26
N ASP A 148 -19.37 -6.88 0.78
CA ASP A 148 -19.74 -8.08 0.02
C ASP A 148 -21.27 -8.18 -0.20
N LYS A 149 -21.70 -9.20 -0.92
CA LYS A 149 -23.13 -9.43 -1.22
C LYS A 149 -24.00 -9.68 0.02
N SER A 150 -23.40 -10.02 1.16
CA SER A 150 -24.09 -10.20 2.45
C SER A 150 -24.13 -8.92 3.30
N GLY A 151 -23.51 -7.84 2.83
CA GLY A 151 -23.42 -6.58 3.54
C GLY A 151 -22.26 -6.50 4.54
N ILE A 152 -21.33 -7.46 4.54
CA ILE A 152 -20.15 -7.44 5.41
C ILE A 152 -19.10 -6.51 4.77
N ALA A 153 -18.55 -5.59 5.57
CA ALA A 153 -17.46 -4.73 5.15
C ALA A 153 -16.21 -5.56 4.86
N VAL A 154 -15.62 -5.37 3.69
CA VAL A 154 -14.45 -6.11 3.20
C VAL A 154 -13.19 -5.29 3.33
N GLN A 155 -13.18 -4.07 2.81
CA GLN A 155 -12.07 -3.13 2.84
C GLN A 155 -12.56 -1.69 2.76
N SER A 156 -11.72 -0.76 3.20
CA SER A 156 -11.95 0.69 3.13
C SER A 156 -10.65 1.45 3.02
N ASP A 157 -10.73 2.66 2.52
CA ASP A 157 -9.64 3.63 2.59
C ASP A 157 -9.69 4.39 3.91
N PHE A 158 -8.62 4.35 4.69
CA PHE A 158 -8.49 5.02 5.98
C PHE A 158 -7.56 6.22 5.84
N LEU A 159 -8.02 7.38 6.31
CA LEU A 159 -7.21 8.58 6.42
C LEU A 159 -6.72 8.72 7.86
N PHE A 160 -5.43 8.77 8.03
CA PHE A 160 -4.76 9.08 9.29
C PHE A 160 -4.13 10.46 9.24
N LYS A 161 -4.21 11.17 10.35
CA LYS A 161 -3.62 12.49 10.55
C LYS A 161 -2.64 12.45 11.72
N LYS A 162 -1.49 13.08 11.56
CA LYS A 162 -0.51 13.23 12.62
C LYS A 162 -0.97 14.25 13.66
N ILE A 163 -0.77 13.95 14.95
CA ILE A 163 -1.04 14.82 16.11
C ILE A 163 0.26 15.29 16.74
#